data_50b94648b7ce0160481b34193f86879e
#
_entry.id   50b94648b7ce0160481b34193f86879e
#
_cell.length_a   1.000
_cell.length_b   1.000
_cell.length_c   1.000
_cell.angle_alpha   90.00
_cell.angle_beta   90.00
_cell.angle_gamma   90.00
#
_symmetry.space_group_name_H-M   'P 1'
#
loop_
_entity.id
_entity.type
_entity.pdbx_description
1 polymer ?
#
loop_
_entity_poly.entity_id
_entity_poly.type
_entity_poly.pdbx_seq_one_letter_code
_entity_poly.pdbx_strand_id
1 'polypeptide(L)'
;MNDKAYFLGIDLGTQGVRVVLLDNAGNVSTADEKVMPLTDSSRQQQDVENWWLLSAQCIRSVLKKTESSVRKNIIAVSVSSTSGTVIPLNKNDQPVHPAIMYSDKRSADQSARCASIAAENLTTGFTRFNSSCGLPKILWFMEQFPHRVGDIKCWVHAADYITGKLSGVFNTTDYTNALKTGYDLIHLCWPGYITEVLGIKKEWLPQVVPSGTVIGKISGAAATETGLPEHIVVTVGITDGCASQIAS
;
A
#
# COMPACT_ATOMS: atom_id res chain seq x y z
N MET A 1 -14.81 -1.40 -34.10
CA MET A 1 -14.83 -0.24 -33.21
C MET A 1 -13.79 -0.52 -32.15
N ASN A 2 -12.74 0.31 -32.04
CA ASN A 2 -11.79 0.15 -30.92
C ASN A 2 -12.55 0.55 -29.65
N ASP A 3 -12.96 -0.42 -28.85
CA ASP A 3 -13.56 -0.14 -27.55
C ASP A 3 -12.49 0.55 -26.69
N LYS A 4 -12.69 1.86 -26.44
CA LYS A 4 -11.76 2.60 -25.58
C LYS A 4 -11.85 2.02 -24.17
N ALA A 5 -10.75 1.44 -23.71
CA ALA A 5 -10.60 1.01 -22.34
C ALA A 5 -10.11 2.18 -21.47
N TYR A 6 -10.56 2.21 -20.23
CA TYR A 6 -10.16 3.22 -19.24
C TYR A 6 -9.60 2.57 -18.00
N PHE A 7 -8.69 3.28 -17.33
CA PHE A 7 -7.96 2.83 -16.16
C PHE A 7 -8.05 3.89 -15.08
N LEU A 8 -8.30 3.47 -13.85
CA LEU A 8 -8.33 4.36 -12.69
C LEU A 8 -7.02 4.22 -11.91
N GLY A 9 -6.29 5.31 -11.78
CA GLY A 9 -5.11 5.41 -10.90
C GLY A 9 -5.46 6.14 -9.62
N ILE A 10 -5.03 5.60 -8.48
CA ILE A 10 -5.14 6.24 -7.16
C ILE A 10 -3.73 6.46 -6.65
N ASP A 11 -3.39 7.71 -6.32
CA ASP A 11 -2.13 8.07 -5.69
C ASP A 11 -2.38 8.53 -4.25
N LEU A 12 -1.90 7.73 -3.29
CA LEU A 12 -1.99 8.02 -1.87
C LEU A 12 -0.66 8.61 -1.38
N GLY A 13 -0.58 9.92 -1.37
CA GLY A 13 0.55 10.65 -0.82
C GLY A 13 0.38 11.02 0.66
N THR A 14 1.46 11.55 1.26
CA THR A 14 1.45 12.00 2.67
C THR A 14 0.47 13.14 2.91
N GLN A 15 0.21 13.98 1.90
CA GLN A 15 -0.59 15.19 1.99
C GLN A 15 -1.94 15.09 1.29
N GLY A 16 -2.34 13.92 0.84
CA GLY A 16 -3.63 13.77 0.17
C GLY A 16 -3.74 12.53 -0.70
N VAL A 17 -4.90 12.43 -1.32
CA VAL A 17 -5.26 11.39 -2.27
C VAL A 17 -5.58 12.05 -3.60
N ARG A 18 -5.02 11.53 -4.67
CA ARG A 18 -5.37 11.91 -6.05
C ARG A 18 -5.93 10.70 -6.79
N VAL A 19 -6.98 10.91 -7.56
CA VAL A 19 -7.58 9.89 -8.43
C VAL A 19 -7.60 10.42 -9.86
N VAL A 20 -7.11 9.62 -10.79
CA VAL A 20 -7.00 9.97 -12.21
C VAL A 20 -7.65 8.87 -13.05
N LEU A 21 -8.47 9.26 -14.02
CA LEU A 21 -9.01 8.37 -15.04
C LEU A 21 -8.25 8.59 -16.35
N LEU A 22 -7.65 7.53 -16.88
CA LEU A 22 -6.86 7.53 -18.11
C LEU A 22 -7.52 6.68 -19.17
N ASP A 23 -7.36 7.05 -20.45
CA ASP A 23 -7.66 6.15 -21.57
C ASP A 23 -6.48 5.22 -21.88
N ASN A 24 -6.67 4.29 -22.81
CA ASN A 24 -5.64 3.33 -23.25
C ASN A 24 -4.46 3.96 -24.02
N ALA A 25 -4.51 5.26 -24.32
CA ALA A 25 -3.39 6.02 -24.89
C ALA A 25 -2.64 6.83 -23.83
N GLY A 26 -3.04 6.73 -22.54
CA GLY A 26 -2.45 7.46 -21.43
C GLY A 26 -2.96 8.91 -21.28
N ASN A 27 -3.97 9.31 -22.04
CA ASN A 27 -4.54 10.65 -21.90
C ASN A 27 -5.42 10.72 -20.65
N VAL A 28 -5.24 11.77 -19.85
CA VAL A 28 -6.08 12.05 -18.68
C VAL A 28 -7.47 12.49 -19.14
N SER A 29 -8.48 11.69 -18.82
CA SER A 29 -9.89 12.00 -19.08
C SER A 29 -10.47 12.92 -18.02
N THR A 30 -10.22 12.59 -16.74
CA THR A 30 -10.65 13.41 -15.59
C THR A 30 -9.82 13.06 -14.36
N ALA A 31 -9.77 14.00 -13.40
CA ALA A 31 -9.07 13.80 -12.13
C ALA A 31 -9.79 14.55 -11.00
N ASP A 32 -9.48 14.13 -9.77
CA ASP A 32 -9.85 14.84 -8.55
C ASP A 32 -8.80 14.59 -7.46
N GLU A 33 -8.73 15.50 -6.49
CA GLU A 33 -7.82 15.35 -5.36
C GLU A 33 -8.47 15.82 -4.05
N LYS A 34 -8.01 15.25 -2.94
CA LYS A 34 -8.35 15.65 -1.59
C LYS A 34 -7.09 15.83 -0.77
N VAL A 35 -6.95 16.99 -0.15
CA VAL A 35 -5.78 17.34 0.63
C VAL A 35 -5.93 16.87 2.08
N MET A 36 -4.86 16.36 2.65
CA MET A 36 -4.71 16.08 4.07
C MET A 36 -3.71 17.07 4.68
N PRO A 37 -4.05 17.75 5.78
CA PRO A 37 -3.12 18.67 6.43
C PRO A 37 -1.85 17.94 6.90
N LEU A 38 -0.69 18.50 6.57
CA LEU A 38 0.58 17.99 7.06
C LEU A 38 0.93 18.67 8.39
N THR A 39 0.96 17.87 9.45
CA THR A 39 1.35 18.27 10.81
C THR A 39 2.50 17.39 11.29
N ASP A 40 3.15 17.74 12.40
CA ASP A 40 4.20 16.91 12.97
C ASP A 40 3.68 15.52 13.35
N SER A 41 2.46 15.43 13.88
CA SER A 41 1.85 14.15 14.20
C SER A 41 1.52 13.33 12.95
N SER A 42 1.02 13.95 11.87
CA SER A 42 0.69 13.26 10.62
C SER A 42 1.93 12.82 9.84
N ARG A 43 3.11 13.35 10.16
CA ARG A 43 4.40 12.83 9.67
C ARG A 43 4.80 11.52 10.34
N GLN A 44 4.32 11.27 11.56
CA GLN A 44 4.62 10.05 12.31
C GLN A 44 3.57 8.97 12.09
N GLN A 45 2.30 9.34 12.14
CA GLN A 45 1.20 8.38 12.00
C GLN A 45 -0.04 9.03 11.39
N GLN A 46 -0.81 8.25 10.64
CA GLN A 46 -2.05 8.72 10.00
C GLN A 46 -3.16 7.69 10.17
N ASP A 47 -4.40 8.19 10.22
CA ASP A 47 -5.59 7.37 10.24
C ASP A 47 -5.88 6.82 8.83
N VAL A 48 -5.83 5.52 8.69
CA VAL A 48 -6.03 4.83 7.40
C VAL A 48 -7.49 4.80 6.97
N GLU A 49 -8.45 4.89 7.91
CA GLU A 49 -9.85 5.00 7.56
C GLU A 49 -10.15 6.37 6.91
N ASN A 50 -9.44 7.42 7.33
CA ASN A 50 -9.51 8.69 6.63
C ASN A 50 -8.93 8.62 5.20
N TRP A 51 -7.86 7.82 4.97
CA TRP A 51 -7.36 7.58 3.61
C TRP A 51 -8.41 6.94 2.71
N TRP A 52 -9.10 5.92 3.24
CA TRP A 52 -10.17 5.27 2.50
C TRP A 52 -11.33 6.22 2.22
N LEU A 53 -11.78 6.98 3.22
CA LEU A 53 -12.86 7.96 3.07
C LEU A 53 -12.55 8.96 1.95
N LEU A 54 -11.35 9.54 1.96
CA LEU A 54 -10.91 10.50 0.94
C LEU A 54 -10.75 9.86 -0.44
N SER A 55 -10.22 8.64 -0.50
CA SER A 55 -10.14 7.87 -1.75
C SER A 55 -11.52 7.63 -2.34
N ALA A 56 -12.47 7.19 -1.55
CA ALA A 56 -13.85 6.96 -1.99
C ALA A 56 -14.53 8.27 -2.43
N GLN A 57 -14.28 9.38 -1.75
CA GLN A 57 -14.77 10.70 -2.16
C GLN A 57 -14.18 11.15 -3.51
N CYS A 58 -12.87 10.99 -3.72
CA CYS A 58 -12.22 11.30 -4.98
C CYS A 58 -12.77 10.45 -6.12
N ILE A 59 -12.91 9.14 -5.90
CA ILE A 59 -13.48 8.20 -6.88
C ILE A 59 -14.88 8.65 -7.29
N ARG A 60 -15.77 8.91 -6.31
CA ARG A 60 -17.14 9.40 -6.61
C ARG A 60 -17.13 10.70 -7.40
N SER A 61 -16.23 11.62 -7.08
CA SER A 61 -16.09 12.89 -7.78
C SER A 61 -15.66 12.69 -9.24
N VAL A 62 -14.65 11.84 -9.48
CA VAL A 62 -14.20 11.46 -10.81
C VAL A 62 -15.34 10.81 -11.61
N LEU A 63 -16.05 9.85 -11.03
CA LEU A 63 -17.18 9.20 -11.69
C LEU A 63 -18.32 10.16 -12.01
N LYS A 64 -18.60 11.13 -11.13
CA LYS A 64 -19.64 12.15 -11.37
C LYS A 64 -19.32 13.03 -12.57
N LYS A 65 -18.04 13.35 -12.80
CA LYS A 65 -17.54 14.13 -13.93
C LYS A 65 -17.42 13.32 -15.23
N THR A 66 -17.57 11.99 -15.16
CA THR A 66 -17.35 11.05 -16.25
C THR A 66 -18.68 10.63 -16.89
N GLU A 67 -18.74 10.56 -18.21
CA GLU A 67 -19.92 10.09 -18.94
C GLU A 67 -20.21 8.61 -18.67
N SER A 68 -21.49 8.22 -18.72
CA SER A 68 -21.92 6.84 -18.47
C SER A 68 -21.28 5.81 -19.42
N SER A 69 -21.07 6.19 -20.66
CA SER A 69 -20.37 5.37 -21.67
C SER A 69 -18.93 5.05 -21.28
N VAL A 70 -18.21 6.05 -20.75
CA VAL A 70 -16.83 5.91 -20.27
C VAL A 70 -16.78 5.08 -18.99
N ARG A 71 -17.68 5.33 -18.02
CA ARG A 71 -17.74 4.57 -16.76
C ARG A 71 -17.87 3.05 -16.98
N LYS A 72 -18.68 2.64 -17.96
CA LYS A 72 -18.86 1.23 -18.30
C LYS A 72 -17.60 0.57 -18.88
N ASN A 73 -16.69 1.36 -19.42
CA ASN A 73 -15.45 0.91 -20.06
C ASN A 73 -14.22 1.09 -19.16
N ILE A 74 -14.40 1.40 -17.86
CA ILE A 74 -13.33 1.32 -16.86
C ILE A 74 -13.09 -0.17 -16.58
N ILE A 75 -11.87 -0.64 -16.84
CA ILE A 75 -11.55 -2.07 -16.75
C ILE A 75 -10.66 -2.43 -15.58
N ALA A 76 -9.84 -1.49 -15.09
CA ALA A 76 -8.93 -1.76 -13.99
C ALA A 76 -8.71 -0.55 -13.10
N VAL A 77 -8.34 -0.81 -11.82
CA VAL A 77 -7.87 0.18 -10.85
C VAL A 77 -6.56 -0.28 -10.23
N SER A 78 -5.63 0.66 -10.06
CA SER A 78 -4.35 0.45 -9.37
C SER A 78 -4.06 1.60 -8.40
N VAL A 79 -3.20 1.32 -7.40
CA VAL A 79 -2.87 2.28 -6.33
C VAL A 79 -1.36 2.50 -6.27
N SER A 80 -0.91 3.76 -6.29
CA SER A 80 0.44 4.11 -5.87
C SER A 80 0.45 4.75 -4.48
N SER A 81 1.53 4.58 -3.73
CA SER A 81 1.67 5.20 -2.41
C SER A 81 3.13 5.34 -1.97
N THR A 82 3.32 6.06 -0.87
CA THR A 82 4.63 6.18 -0.21
C THR A 82 5.16 4.82 0.24
N SER A 83 6.43 4.54 -0.02
CA SER A 83 7.10 3.31 0.37
C SER A 83 7.55 3.32 1.84
N GLY A 84 7.51 2.16 2.52
CA GLY A 84 8.00 2.01 3.90
C GLY A 84 7.04 2.47 4.99
N THR A 85 5.82 2.85 4.64
CA THR A 85 4.69 3.00 5.55
C THR A 85 4.07 1.63 5.81
N VAL A 86 3.78 1.28 7.07
CA VAL A 86 3.24 -0.02 7.46
C VAL A 86 2.06 0.10 8.39
N ILE A 87 1.13 -0.84 8.29
CA ILE A 87 -0.13 -0.87 9.03
C ILE A 87 -0.35 -2.30 9.56
N PRO A 88 -0.48 -2.50 10.88
CA PRO A 88 -0.91 -3.78 11.44
C PRO A 88 -2.42 -3.94 11.33
N LEU A 89 -2.87 -5.04 10.75
CA LEU A 89 -4.28 -5.40 10.67
C LEU A 89 -4.62 -6.58 11.56
N ASN A 90 -5.83 -6.58 12.15
CA ASN A 90 -6.38 -7.67 12.92
C ASN A 90 -7.10 -8.70 12.02
N LYS A 91 -7.65 -9.75 12.63
CA LYS A 91 -8.38 -10.83 11.93
C LYS A 91 -9.60 -10.37 11.12
N ASN A 92 -10.11 -9.18 11.40
CA ASN A 92 -11.24 -8.57 10.69
C ASN A 92 -10.77 -7.55 9.64
N ASP A 93 -9.48 -7.53 9.30
CA ASP A 93 -8.84 -6.60 8.38
C ASP A 93 -8.96 -5.12 8.80
N GLN A 94 -9.11 -4.89 10.11
CA GLN A 94 -9.17 -3.55 10.69
C GLN A 94 -7.80 -3.16 11.27
N PRO A 95 -7.44 -1.87 11.24
CA PRO A 95 -6.17 -1.41 11.76
C PRO A 95 -6.08 -1.61 13.28
N VAL A 96 -5.02 -2.26 13.73
CA VAL A 96 -4.65 -2.38 15.15
C VAL A 96 -4.05 -1.07 15.66
N HIS A 97 -3.42 -0.30 14.78
CA HIS A 97 -2.75 0.97 15.06
C HIS A 97 -2.85 1.86 13.82
N PRO A 98 -2.85 3.19 13.95
CA PRO A 98 -2.69 4.09 12.80
C PRO A 98 -1.48 3.71 11.96
N ALA A 99 -1.48 4.05 10.67
CA ALA A 99 -0.32 3.82 9.82
C ALA A 99 0.93 4.44 10.42
N ILE A 100 2.02 3.67 10.49
CA ILE A 100 3.34 4.17 10.89
C ILE A 100 4.02 4.67 9.63
N MET A 101 4.11 6.00 9.49
CA MET A 101 4.52 6.65 8.25
C MET A 101 6.01 6.44 7.94
N TYR A 102 6.36 6.43 6.65
CA TYR A 102 7.76 6.34 6.22
C TYR A 102 8.65 7.44 6.83
N SER A 103 8.09 8.61 7.11
CA SER A 103 8.77 9.76 7.73
C SER A 103 8.92 9.67 9.25
N ASP A 104 8.33 8.65 9.89
CA ASP A 104 8.46 8.40 11.32
C ASP A 104 9.88 7.92 11.66
N LYS A 105 10.56 8.66 12.54
CA LYS A 105 11.94 8.38 12.95
C LYS A 105 12.06 7.61 14.26
N ARG A 106 10.95 7.26 14.92
CA ARG A 106 10.95 6.59 16.24
C ARG A 106 11.61 5.21 16.21
N SER A 107 11.69 4.57 15.04
CA SER A 107 12.34 3.26 14.83
C SER A 107 13.84 3.33 14.50
N ALA A 108 14.55 4.39 14.90
CA ALA A 108 15.97 4.57 14.57
C ALA A 108 16.87 3.45 15.13
N ASP A 109 16.66 3.04 16.38
CA ASP A 109 17.44 1.97 17.04
C ASP A 109 17.15 0.61 16.38
N GLN A 110 15.89 0.33 16.04
CA GLN A 110 15.51 -0.88 15.32
C GLN A 110 16.12 -0.91 13.91
N SER A 111 16.33 0.26 13.31
CA SER A 111 16.98 0.36 11.99
C SER A 111 18.43 -0.12 12.02
N ALA A 112 19.19 0.29 13.01
CA ALA A 112 20.57 -0.17 13.20
C ALA A 112 20.62 -1.69 13.44
N ARG A 113 19.70 -2.21 14.27
CA ARG A 113 19.60 -3.66 14.54
C ARG A 113 19.21 -4.45 13.28
N CYS A 114 18.22 -4.00 12.52
CA CYS A 114 17.86 -4.64 11.24
C CYS A 114 19.04 -4.66 10.26
N ALA A 115 19.77 -3.56 10.15
CA ALA A 115 20.91 -3.48 9.24
C ALA A 115 22.04 -4.45 9.64
N SER A 116 22.38 -4.54 10.94
CA SER A 116 23.40 -5.49 11.44
C SER A 116 22.98 -6.92 11.17
N ILE A 117 21.77 -7.31 11.58
CA ILE A 117 21.28 -8.68 11.40
C ILE A 117 21.19 -9.05 9.92
N ALA A 118 20.72 -8.14 9.06
CA ALA A 118 20.67 -8.41 7.63
C ALA A 118 22.07 -8.60 7.02
N ALA A 119 23.05 -7.77 7.42
CA ALA A 119 24.42 -7.89 6.95
C ALA A 119 25.12 -9.20 7.39
N GLU A 120 24.75 -9.72 8.56
CA GLU A 120 25.25 -11.01 9.09
C GLU A 120 24.64 -12.21 8.37
N ASN A 121 23.39 -12.09 7.87
CA ASN A 121 22.61 -13.19 7.34
C ASN A 121 22.49 -13.21 5.80
N LEU A 122 22.82 -12.10 5.14
CA LEU A 122 22.74 -11.97 3.68
C LEU A 122 24.11 -11.69 3.07
N THR A 123 24.50 -12.49 2.11
CA THR A 123 25.68 -12.21 1.25
C THR A 123 25.34 -11.23 0.13
N THR A 124 24.08 -11.20 -0.28
CA THR A 124 23.54 -10.31 -1.32
C THR A 124 22.14 -9.85 -0.89
N GLY A 125 21.65 -8.73 -1.41
CA GLY A 125 20.30 -8.25 -1.12
C GLY A 125 20.29 -6.92 -0.34
N PHE A 126 19.11 -6.58 0.19
CA PHE A 126 18.90 -5.30 0.85
C PHE A 126 19.27 -5.36 2.34
N THR A 127 20.33 -4.66 2.71
CA THR A 127 20.84 -4.59 4.10
C THR A 127 20.84 -3.17 4.69
N ARG A 128 20.51 -2.14 3.88
CA ARG A 128 20.61 -0.72 4.27
C ARG A 128 19.32 -0.21 4.90
N PHE A 129 18.92 -0.81 6.01
CA PHE A 129 17.75 -0.34 6.75
C PHE A 129 18.00 1.01 7.43
N ASN A 130 16.99 1.87 7.37
CA ASN A 130 16.92 3.13 8.11
C ASN A 130 15.47 3.35 8.58
N SER A 131 15.22 4.41 9.33
CA SER A 131 13.88 4.68 9.89
C SER A 131 12.78 4.94 8.84
N SER A 132 13.11 5.10 7.56
CA SER A 132 12.11 5.18 6.50
C SER A 132 11.65 3.80 5.98
N CYS A 133 12.29 2.70 6.44
CA CYS A 133 11.96 1.34 6.05
C CYS A 133 10.83 0.76 6.92
N GLY A 134 10.05 -0.18 6.36
CA GLY A 134 8.94 -0.84 7.04
C GLY A 134 9.39 -1.79 8.14
N LEU A 135 10.40 -2.63 7.89
CA LEU A 135 10.88 -3.64 8.83
C LEU A 135 11.25 -3.08 10.21
N PRO A 136 12.04 -1.98 10.33
CA PRO A 136 12.31 -1.37 11.63
C PRO A 136 11.06 -0.87 12.36
N LYS A 137 10.05 -0.39 11.63
CA LYS A 137 8.79 0.07 12.23
C LYS A 137 7.96 -1.07 12.80
N ILE A 138 7.98 -2.23 12.14
CA ILE A 138 7.36 -3.46 12.66
C ILE A 138 7.99 -3.84 14.00
N LEU A 139 9.32 -3.87 14.08
CA LEU A 139 10.02 -4.17 15.34
C LEU A 139 9.74 -3.13 16.42
N TRP A 140 9.79 -1.85 16.06
CA TRP A 140 9.46 -0.76 16.98
C TRP A 140 8.04 -0.94 17.55
N PHE A 141 7.06 -1.25 16.71
CA PHE A 141 5.70 -1.49 17.18
C PHE A 141 5.62 -2.68 18.14
N MET A 142 6.27 -3.79 17.81
CA MET A 142 6.26 -4.98 18.67
C MET A 142 6.85 -4.71 20.05
N GLU A 143 7.86 -3.84 20.14
CA GLU A 143 8.50 -3.45 21.41
C GLU A 143 7.68 -2.42 22.20
N GLN A 144 7.08 -1.46 21.52
CA GLN A 144 6.30 -0.41 22.19
C GLN A 144 4.90 -0.88 22.61
N PHE A 145 4.32 -1.84 21.88
CA PHE A 145 2.96 -2.30 22.11
C PHE A 145 2.88 -3.84 22.23
N PRO A 146 3.67 -4.47 23.16
CA PRO A 146 3.74 -5.92 23.25
C PRO A 146 2.37 -6.57 23.53
N HIS A 147 1.48 -5.88 24.25
CA HIS A 147 0.11 -6.34 24.54
C HIS A 147 -0.81 -6.36 23.31
N ARG A 148 -0.46 -5.66 22.22
CA ARG A 148 -1.24 -5.62 20.97
C ARG A 148 -0.71 -6.56 19.89
N VAL A 149 0.46 -7.14 20.09
CA VAL A 149 1.11 -8.04 19.12
C VAL A 149 0.25 -9.26 18.83
N GLY A 150 -0.49 -9.76 19.83
CA GLY A 150 -1.42 -10.89 19.70
C GLY A 150 -2.62 -10.63 18.80
N ASP A 151 -2.97 -9.36 18.55
CA ASP A 151 -4.10 -8.97 17.71
C ASP A 151 -3.75 -8.97 16.22
N ILE A 152 -2.44 -9.01 15.87
CA ILE A 152 -1.98 -8.87 14.49
C ILE A 152 -2.27 -10.15 13.71
N LYS A 153 -2.98 -9.99 12.58
CA LYS A 153 -3.14 -10.99 11.53
C LYS A 153 -2.07 -10.82 10.44
N CYS A 154 -1.86 -9.58 9.99
CA CYS A 154 -0.88 -9.27 8.94
C CYS A 154 -0.42 -7.82 8.99
N TRP A 155 0.72 -7.56 8.35
CA TRP A 155 1.22 -6.22 8.05
C TRP A 155 0.98 -5.90 6.58
N VAL A 156 0.48 -4.70 6.32
CA VAL A 156 0.24 -4.21 4.96
C VAL A 156 0.91 -2.86 4.74
N HIS A 157 1.18 -2.51 3.49
CA HIS A 157 1.68 -1.18 3.13
C HIS A 157 0.52 -0.24 2.78
N ALA A 158 0.83 1.04 2.57
CA ALA A 158 -0.21 2.04 2.32
C ALA A 158 -1.03 1.74 1.05
N ALA A 159 -0.38 1.35 -0.06
CA ALA A 159 -1.08 0.93 -1.28
C ALA A 159 -1.91 -0.32 -1.05
N ASP A 160 -1.37 -1.32 -0.32
CA ASP A 160 -2.04 -2.59 -0.05
C ASP A 160 -3.33 -2.38 0.76
N TYR A 161 -3.33 -1.41 1.69
CA TYR A 161 -4.52 -1.09 2.48
C TYR A 161 -5.67 -0.60 1.59
N ILE A 162 -5.41 0.38 0.70
CA ILE A 162 -6.43 0.89 -0.23
C ILE A 162 -6.85 -0.19 -1.23
N THR A 163 -5.90 -0.98 -1.73
CA THR A 163 -6.16 -2.11 -2.63
C THR A 163 -7.03 -3.17 -1.93
N GLY A 164 -6.75 -3.44 -0.65
CA GLY A 164 -7.57 -4.32 0.19
C GLY A 164 -8.99 -3.80 0.42
N LYS A 165 -9.15 -2.50 0.69
CA LYS A 165 -10.48 -1.87 0.80
C LYS A 165 -11.27 -1.96 -0.52
N LEU A 166 -10.60 -1.88 -1.67
CA LEU A 166 -11.23 -2.03 -2.98
C LEU A 166 -11.65 -3.48 -3.28
N SER A 167 -10.78 -4.45 -3.00
CA SER A 167 -10.94 -5.85 -3.45
C SER A 167 -11.44 -6.82 -2.38
N GLY A 168 -11.22 -6.50 -1.09
CA GLY A 168 -11.37 -7.44 0.03
C GLY A 168 -10.12 -8.29 0.28
N VAL A 169 -9.01 -8.10 -0.48
CA VAL A 169 -7.77 -8.88 -0.37
C VAL A 169 -6.66 -8.01 0.22
N PHE A 170 -6.30 -8.24 1.49
CA PHE A 170 -5.33 -7.43 2.23
C PHE A 170 -3.93 -8.07 2.35
N ASN A 171 -3.77 -9.34 2.05
CA ASN A 171 -2.54 -10.08 2.30
C ASN A 171 -1.58 -10.14 1.10
N THR A 172 -1.67 -9.21 0.16
CA THR A 172 -0.86 -9.20 -1.07
C THR A 172 -0.22 -7.83 -1.25
N THR A 173 1.05 -7.82 -1.62
CA THR A 173 1.86 -6.62 -1.86
C THR A 173 2.73 -6.79 -3.10
N ASP A 174 3.34 -5.72 -3.57
CA ASP A 174 4.29 -5.74 -4.67
C ASP A 174 5.76 -5.74 -4.22
N TYR A 175 6.66 -6.01 -5.15
CA TYR A 175 8.10 -6.02 -4.92
C TYR A 175 8.64 -4.69 -4.37
N THR A 176 8.12 -3.55 -4.84
CA THR A 176 8.67 -2.24 -4.49
C THR A 176 8.29 -1.82 -3.06
N ASN A 177 7.11 -2.19 -2.60
CA ASN A 177 6.69 -2.02 -1.21
C ASN A 177 7.39 -3.02 -0.28
N ALA A 178 7.46 -4.30 -0.67
CA ALA A 178 8.07 -5.36 0.13
C ALA A 178 9.56 -5.14 0.37
N LEU A 179 10.31 -4.56 -0.57
CA LEU A 179 11.74 -4.31 -0.47
C LEU A 179 12.13 -3.60 0.84
N LYS A 180 11.43 -2.51 1.20
CA LYS A 180 11.72 -1.76 2.44
C LYS A 180 11.26 -2.47 3.72
N THR A 181 10.53 -3.56 3.57
CA THR A 181 10.16 -4.45 4.66
C THR A 181 11.07 -5.68 4.74
N GLY A 182 12.10 -5.74 3.89
CA GLY A 182 13.17 -6.72 3.95
C GLY A 182 12.99 -7.91 3.01
N TYR A 183 12.05 -7.86 2.06
CA TYR A 183 11.90 -8.89 1.04
C TYR A 183 13.13 -8.96 0.13
N ASP A 184 13.66 -10.14 -0.10
CA ASP A 184 14.78 -10.35 -1.00
C ASP A 184 14.30 -10.40 -2.46
N LEU A 185 14.65 -9.37 -3.23
CA LEU A 185 14.29 -9.28 -4.66
C LEU A 185 15.18 -10.14 -5.55
N ILE A 186 16.29 -10.69 -5.04
CA ILE A 186 17.19 -11.58 -5.80
C ILE A 186 16.63 -13.00 -5.76
N HIS A 187 16.29 -13.48 -4.55
CA HIS A 187 15.79 -14.83 -4.34
C HIS A 187 14.27 -14.92 -4.29
N LEU A 188 13.56 -13.76 -4.39
CA LEU A 188 12.10 -13.64 -4.38
C LEU A 188 11.45 -14.31 -3.17
N CYS A 189 12.00 -14.07 -1.97
CA CYS A 189 11.51 -14.63 -0.73
C CYS A 189 11.67 -13.68 0.46
N TRP A 190 10.94 -13.96 1.53
CA TRP A 190 11.20 -13.37 2.84
C TRP A 190 12.40 -14.09 3.45
N PRO A 191 13.53 -13.41 3.74
CA PRO A 191 14.71 -14.03 4.33
C PRO A 191 14.42 -14.64 5.71
N GLY A 192 15.05 -15.79 6.00
CA GLY A 192 14.85 -16.53 7.25
C GLY A 192 15.12 -15.71 8.51
N TYR A 193 16.10 -14.79 8.48
CA TYR A 193 16.42 -13.95 9.64
C TYR A 193 15.24 -13.10 10.14
N ILE A 194 14.28 -12.77 9.26
CA ILE A 194 13.08 -11.98 9.62
C ILE A 194 12.22 -12.76 10.62
N THR A 195 12.08 -14.06 10.40
CA THR A 195 11.28 -14.93 11.27
C THR A 195 12.08 -15.53 12.42
N GLU A 196 13.29 -16.01 12.15
CA GLU A 196 14.09 -16.78 13.08
C GLU A 196 14.85 -15.90 14.08
N VAL A 197 15.32 -14.73 13.66
CA VAL A 197 16.13 -13.83 14.48
C VAL A 197 15.33 -12.63 14.98
N LEU A 198 14.52 -12.00 14.09
CA LEU A 198 13.71 -10.83 14.45
C LEU A 198 12.35 -11.18 15.05
N GLY A 199 11.94 -12.47 15.01
CA GLY A 199 10.72 -12.96 15.64
C GLY A 199 9.42 -12.51 14.99
N ILE A 200 9.47 -12.03 13.74
CA ILE A 200 8.27 -11.65 12.98
C ILE A 200 7.65 -12.94 12.42
N LYS A 201 6.39 -13.19 12.73
CA LYS A 201 5.73 -14.40 12.28
C LYS A 201 5.56 -14.41 10.75
N LYS A 202 5.82 -15.55 10.12
CA LYS A 202 5.72 -15.70 8.67
C LYS A 202 4.32 -15.39 8.14
N GLU A 203 3.29 -15.77 8.87
CA GLU A 203 1.89 -15.51 8.53
C GLU A 203 1.47 -14.04 8.58
N TRP A 204 2.29 -13.18 9.20
CA TRP A 204 2.06 -11.73 9.20
C TRP A 204 2.58 -11.02 7.95
N LEU A 205 3.44 -11.70 7.19
CA LEU A 205 4.07 -11.14 6.00
C LEU A 205 3.17 -11.39 4.78
N PRO A 206 2.92 -10.36 3.93
CA PRO A 206 2.05 -10.52 2.77
C PRO A 206 2.69 -11.41 1.70
N GLN A 207 1.85 -11.99 0.85
CA GLN A 207 2.29 -12.58 -0.40
C GLN A 207 2.83 -11.47 -1.32
N VAL A 208 4.03 -11.68 -1.87
CA VAL A 208 4.67 -10.72 -2.77
C VAL A 208 4.51 -11.16 -4.21
N VAL A 209 3.98 -10.26 -5.04
CA VAL A 209 3.71 -10.52 -6.46
C VAL A 209 4.21 -9.33 -7.32
N PRO A 210 4.37 -9.50 -8.63
CA PRO A 210 4.68 -8.37 -9.53
C PRO A 210 3.64 -7.26 -9.46
N SER A 211 4.08 -5.99 -9.51
CA SER A 211 3.18 -4.84 -9.67
C SER A 211 2.28 -5.03 -10.88
N GLY A 212 1.01 -4.65 -10.78
CA GLY A 212 0.01 -4.85 -11.84
C GLY A 212 -0.64 -6.25 -11.85
N THR A 213 -0.23 -7.18 -10.98
CA THR A 213 -0.91 -8.48 -10.84
C THR A 213 -2.35 -8.27 -10.40
N VAL A 214 -3.29 -8.89 -11.11
CA VAL A 214 -4.72 -8.86 -10.73
C VAL A 214 -4.93 -9.71 -9.47
N ILE A 215 -5.53 -9.13 -8.45
CA ILE A 215 -5.80 -9.80 -7.16
C ILE A 215 -7.29 -10.02 -6.90
N GLY A 216 -8.15 -9.44 -7.70
CA GLY A 216 -9.59 -9.57 -7.56
C GLY A 216 -10.33 -8.54 -8.39
N LYS A 217 -11.59 -8.31 -8.03
CA LYS A 217 -12.46 -7.27 -8.57
C LYS A 217 -12.92 -6.36 -7.46
N ILE A 218 -13.53 -5.25 -7.82
CA ILE A 218 -14.19 -4.37 -6.85
C ILE A 218 -15.19 -5.19 -6.03
N SER A 219 -15.04 -5.15 -4.71
CA SER A 219 -15.96 -5.80 -3.78
C SER A 219 -17.30 -5.08 -3.72
N GLY A 220 -18.38 -5.78 -3.35
CA GLY A 220 -19.69 -5.16 -3.20
C GLY A 220 -19.72 -4.00 -2.19
N ALA A 221 -18.92 -4.08 -1.12
CA ALA A 221 -18.75 -2.99 -0.16
C ALA A 221 -18.10 -1.77 -0.82
N ALA A 222 -16.98 -1.97 -1.53
CA ALA A 222 -16.31 -0.90 -2.26
C ALA A 222 -17.19 -0.31 -3.37
N ALA A 223 -17.94 -1.14 -4.11
CA ALA A 223 -18.90 -0.67 -5.11
C ALA A 223 -19.94 0.26 -4.49
N THR A 224 -20.48 -0.11 -3.33
CA THR A 224 -21.45 0.72 -2.60
C THR A 224 -20.86 2.05 -2.16
N GLU A 225 -19.63 2.04 -1.65
CA GLU A 225 -18.98 3.22 -1.11
C GLU A 225 -18.40 4.15 -2.20
N THR A 226 -17.94 3.60 -3.32
CA THR A 226 -17.26 4.38 -4.37
C THR A 226 -18.12 4.66 -5.59
N GLY A 227 -19.12 3.83 -5.86
CA GLY A 227 -19.89 3.82 -7.10
C GLY A 227 -19.17 3.14 -8.27
N LEU A 228 -18.03 2.49 -8.04
CA LEU A 228 -17.31 1.72 -9.06
C LEU A 228 -18.10 0.45 -9.42
N PRO A 229 -18.19 0.11 -10.72
CA PRO A 229 -18.75 -1.18 -11.13
C PRO A 229 -17.93 -2.37 -10.61
N GLU A 230 -18.61 -3.43 -10.17
CA GLU A 230 -17.95 -4.64 -9.62
C GLU A 230 -17.14 -5.45 -10.65
N HIS A 231 -17.33 -5.21 -11.95
CA HIS A 231 -16.56 -5.91 -12.98
C HIS A 231 -15.10 -5.43 -13.08
N ILE A 232 -14.79 -4.23 -12.56
CA ILE A 232 -13.45 -3.63 -12.63
C ILE A 232 -12.47 -4.49 -11.84
N VAL A 233 -11.35 -4.86 -12.46
CA VAL A 233 -10.29 -5.60 -11.79
C VAL A 233 -9.46 -4.67 -10.91
N VAL A 234 -9.03 -5.18 -9.76
CA VAL A 234 -8.10 -4.52 -8.85
C VAL A 234 -6.74 -5.15 -9.01
N THR A 235 -5.73 -4.32 -9.24
CA THR A 235 -4.35 -4.79 -9.37
C THR A 235 -3.51 -4.37 -8.17
N VAL A 236 -2.50 -5.17 -7.85
CA VAL A 236 -1.46 -4.77 -6.89
C VAL A 236 -0.76 -3.52 -7.43
N GLY A 237 -0.55 -2.58 -6.53
CA GLY A 237 0.01 -1.28 -6.86
C GLY A 237 1.53 -1.25 -6.97
N ILE A 238 2.09 -0.08 -6.72
CA ILE A 238 3.52 0.20 -6.80
C ILE A 238 3.84 1.38 -5.88
N THR A 239 5.09 1.55 -5.47
CA THR A 239 5.49 2.76 -4.75
C THR A 239 5.54 3.99 -5.67
N ASP A 240 5.25 5.17 -5.12
CA ASP A 240 5.22 6.47 -5.80
C ASP A 240 6.51 6.77 -6.59
N GLY A 241 7.68 6.51 -5.98
CA GLY A 241 8.96 6.72 -6.64
C GLY A 241 9.16 5.82 -7.86
N CYS A 242 8.74 4.55 -7.79
CA CYS A 242 8.81 3.63 -8.92
C CYS A 242 7.76 3.97 -9.99
N ALA A 243 6.55 4.36 -9.58
CA ALA A 243 5.51 4.82 -10.51
C ALA A 243 5.98 6.02 -11.32
N SER A 244 6.62 7.00 -10.66
CA SER A 244 7.16 8.19 -11.33
C SER A 244 8.25 7.86 -12.34
N GLN A 245 9.08 6.84 -12.07
CA GLN A 245 10.12 6.39 -13.02
C GLN A 245 9.55 5.69 -14.25
N ILE A 246 8.44 4.94 -14.09
CA ILE A 246 7.77 4.27 -15.21
C ILE A 246 7.05 5.29 -16.09
N ALA A 247 6.54 6.38 -15.50
CA ALA A 247 5.77 7.40 -16.19
C ALA A 247 6.65 8.46 -16.91
N SER A 248 7.96 8.47 -16.69
CA SER A 248 8.92 9.41 -17.31
C SER A 248 9.53 8.86 -18.57
#